data_d144a2abe8663eb2cbce345aecde9b52
#
_entry.id   d144a2abe8663eb2cbce345aecde9b52
#
_cell.length_a   1.000
_cell.length_b   1.000
_cell.length_c   1.000
_cell.angle_alpha   90.00
_cell.angle_beta   90.00
_cell.angle_gamma   90.00
#
_symmetry.space_group_name_H-M   'P 1'
#
loop_
_entity.id
_entity.type
_entity.pdbx_description
1 polymer ?
#
loop_
_entity_poly.entity_id
_entity_poly.type
_entity_poly.pdbx_seq_one_letter_code
_entity_poly.pdbx_strand_id
1 'polypeptide(L)'
;GGVLLSLYVSASLSYLLYSDILLKFSPTEMTAPTMPLDCANASNVQAVNRSATKGVTLLLPEPEWTYPRLSCPGSTFQKALLISPHRFGETKGNSAPLIIREPFIACGPNECKHFALTHYAAQPGGYYNGTRGDRNKLRHLISVKLGKIPTVENSIFHMAAWSGSACHDGKEWTYIGVDGPDNNALLKVKYGEAYTDTYHSYANKILRTQESACNCIGGNCYLMITDGSASGVSECRFLKIREGRIIKEIFPTGRVKHTEECTCGFASNKTIECACRDNRYTAKRPFVKLNVETDTAEIRLMCTDTYLDTPRPNDGSITGPCESDGDKGSGGIKGGFVHQRMKSKIGRWYSRTMSKTERMGMGLYVKYDGDPWADSDALAFSGVMVSMKEPGWYSFGFEIKDKKCDVPCIGIEMVHDGGKETWHSAATAIYCLMGSGQLLWDTVTG
;
A
#
# COMPACT_ATOMS: atom_id res chain seq x y z
N GLY A 1 38.75 32.36 -6.84
CA GLY A 1 37.65 32.45 -7.83
C GLY A 1 37.17 31.11 -8.38
N GLY A 2 38.04 30.09 -8.38
CA GLY A 2 37.76 28.80 -9.00
C GLY A 2 36.92 27.81 -8.13
N VAL A 3 37.03 27.92 -6.83
CA VAL A 3 36.34 26.96 -5.90
C VAL A 3 34.87 27.29 -5.76
N LEU A 4 34.50 28.55 -5.82
CA LEU A 4 33.07 28.96 -5.73
C LEU A 4 32.28 28.61 -7.01
N LEU A 5 32.92 28.62 -8.16
CA LEU A 5 32.31 28.26 -9.44
C LEU A 5 32.03 26.74 -9.52
N SER A 6 32.94 25.93 -8.98
CA SER A 6 32.82 24.46 -8.95
C SER A 6 31.67 24.01 -8.04
N LEU A 7 31.47 24.69 -6.92
CA LEU A 7 30.37 24.40 -6.00
C LEU A 7 28.99 24.79 -6.57
N TYR A 8 28.96 25.89 -7.35
CA TYR A 8 27.71 26.32 -7.97
C TYR A 8 27.31 25.42 -9.15
N VAL A 9 28.24 24.90 -9.91
CA VAL A 9 27.96 23.97 -11.01
C VAL A 9 27.55 22.63 -10.50
N SER A 10 28.12 22.12 -9.40
CA SER A 10 27.72 20.86 -8.80
C SER A 10 26.34 20.94 -8.16
N ALA A 11 26.00 22.06 -7.50
CA ALA A 11 24.69 22.27 -6.92
C ALA A 11 23.60 22.41 -8.00
N SER A 12 23.92 23.07 -9.11
CA SER A 12 23.00 23.23 -10.24
C SER A 12 22.76 21.91 -10.98
N LEU A 13 23.81 21.09 -11.14
CA LEU A 13 23.67 19.76 -11.76
C LEU A 13 22.86 18.81 -10.86
N SER A 14 23.06 18.87 -9.55
CA SER A 14 22.28 18.08 -8.59
C SER A 14 20.82 18.50 -8.56
N TYR A 15 20.56 19.80 -8.72
CA TYR A 15 19.19 20.32 -8.77
C TYR A 15 18.49 19.92 -10.08
N LEU A 16 19.19 19.96 -11.21
CA LEU A 16 18.67 19.52 -12.50
C LEU A 16 18.40 18.02 -12.55
N LEU A 17 19.30 17.21 -11.98
CA LEU A 17 19.09 15.78 -11.87
C LEU A 17 17.92 15.42 -10.92
N TYR A 18 17.75 16.20 -9.87
CA TYR A 18 16.65 16.03 -8.92
C TYR A 18 15.30 16.46 -9.53
N SER A 19 15.29 17.53 -10.33
CA SER A 19 14.08 17.97 -11.03
C SER A 19 13.69 17.01 -12.15
N ASP A 20 14.64 16.42 -12.86
CA ASP A 20 14.37 15.42 -13.91
C ASP A 20 13.83 14.11 -13.35
N ILE A 21 14.30 13.68 -12.18
CA ILE A 21 13.76 12.51 -11.49
C ILE A 21 12.35 12.78 -10.99
N LEU A 22 12.08 13.96 -10.44
CA LEU A 22 10.76 14.37 -10.02
C LEU A 22 9.78 14.52 -11.19
N LEU A 23 10.26 14.98 -12.34
CA LEU A 23 9.47 15.11 -13.57
C LEU A 23 9.06 13.76 -14.15
N LYS A 24 9.92 12.74 -14.04
CA LYS A 24 9.62 11.37 -14.51
C LYS A 24 8.52 10.68 -13.70
N PHE A 25 8.26 11.13 -12.49
CA PHE A 25 7.24 10.60 -11.57
C PHE A 25 6.25 11.66 -11.15
N SER A 26 6.10 12.71 -11.95
CA SER A 26 5.01 13.66 -11.73
C SER A 26 3.67 12.94 -11.91
N PRO A 27 2.63 13.33 -11.17
CA PRO A 27 1.29 12.74 -11.32
C PRO A 27 0.77 12.77 -12.76
N THR A 28 1.25 13.70 -13.57
CA THR A 28 0.93 13.81 -15.01
C THR A 28 1.55 12.71 -15.87
N GLU A 29 2.66 12.13 -15.43
CA GLU A 29 3.31 11.01 -16.12
C GLU A 29 2.82 9.64 -15.59
N MET A 30 2.32 9.62 -14.35
CA MET A 30 1.67 8.45 -13.75
C MET A 30 0.22 8.29 -14.18
N THR A 31 -0.43 9.34 -14.64
CA THR A 31 -1.69 9.23 -15.35
C THR A 31 -1.38 8.60 -16.69
N ALA A 32 -1.81 7.36 -16.85
CA ALA A 32 -1.64 6.69 -18.13
C ALA A 32 -2.14 7.61 -19.25
N PRO A 33 -1.37 7.72 -20.34
CA PRO A 33 -1.86 8.48 -21.46
C PRO A 33 -3.19 7.90 -21.87
N THR A 34 -4.17 8.80 -21.88
CA THR A 34 -5.34 8.71 -22.73
C THR A 34 -5.64 7.29 -23.19
N MET A 35 -6.74 6.79 -22.70
CA MET A 35 -7.36 5.63 -23.30
C MET A 35 -7.21 5.72 -24.83
N PRO A 36 -6.75 4.66 -25.46
CA PRO A 36 -7.01 4.52 -26.87
C PRO A 36 -8.52 4.28 -27.00
N LEU A 37 -9.29 5.30 -26.77
CA LEU A 37 -10.68 5.27 -27.12
C LEU A 37 -10.74 5.55 -28.60
N ASP A 38 -10.64 4.49 -29.37
CA ASP A 38 -11.11 4.45 -30.74
C ASP A 38 -12.59 4.86 -30.87
N CYS A 39 -13.28 5.10 -29.77
CA CYS A 39 -14.56 5.78 -29.73
C CYS A 39 -14.51 7.21 -30.29
N ALA A 40 -13.33 7.79 -30.40
CA ALA A 40 -13.13 9.08 -31.07
C ALA A 40 -13.04 8.95 -32.60
N ASN A 41 -12.99 7.74 -33.14
CA ASN A 41 -13.01 7.56 -34.59
C ASN A 41 -14.45 7.71 -35.11
N ALA A 42 -14.68 8.79 -35.85
CA ALA A 42 -16.01 9.10 -36.42
C ALA A 42 -16.61 7.94 -37.24
N SER A 43 -15.79 7.10 -37.84
CA SER A 43 -16.22 5.91 -38.55
C SER A 43 -16.82 4.84 -37.63
N ASN A 44 -16.29 4.68 -36.44
CA ASN A 44 -16.82 3.75 -35.45
C ASN A 44 -18.15 4.26 -34.86
N VAL A 45 -18.26 5.56 -34.63
CA VAL A 45 -19.51 6.18 -34.18
C VAL A 45 -20.62 6.03 -35.25
N GLN A 46 -20.29 6.19 -36.54
CA GLN A 46 -21.24 6.00 -37.61
C GLN A 46 -21.66 4.53 -37.78
N ALA A 47 -20.73 3.60 -37.59
CA ALA A 47 -21.04 2.16 -37.63
C ALA A 47 -21.97 1.76 -36.47
N VAL A 48 -21.75 2.29 -35.31
CA VAL A 48 -22.58 2.12 -34.11
C VAL A 48 -23.99 2.67 -34.36
N ASN A 49 -24.10 3.89 -34.88
CA ASN A 49 -25.40 4.50 -35.20
C ASN A 49 -26.17 3.74 -36.29
N ARG A 50 -25.48 3.22 -37.31
CA ARG A 50 -26.11 2.41 -38.35
C ARG A 50 -26.58 1.05 -37.83
N SER A 51 -25.87 0.48 -36.88
CA SER A 51 -26.25 -0.77 -36.22
C SER A 51 -27.48 -0.58 -35.34
N ALA A 52 -27.55 0.55 -34.60
CA ALA A 52 -28.69 0.87 -33.77
C ALA A 52 -29.98 1.04 -34.58
N THR A 53 -29.91 1.61 -35.79
CA THR A 53 -31.06 1.77 -36.67
C THR A 53 -31.53 0.45 -37.32
N LYS A 54 -30.73 -0.60 -37.21
CA LYS A 54 -31.10 -1.93 -37.73
C LYS A 54 -31.55 -2.92 -36.65
N GLY A 55 -31.75 -2.44 -35.40
CA GLY A 55 -32.16 -3.30 -34.31
C GLY A 55 -31.08 -4.27 -33.82
N VAL A 56 -29.81 -4.04 -34.20
CA VAL A 56 -28.70 -4.83 -33.70
C VAL A 56 -28.36 -4.34 -32.28
N THR A 57 -28.37 -5.24 -31.33
CA THR A 57 -27.94 -4.96 -29.95
C THR A 57 -26.47 -4.51 -29.99
N LEU A 58 -26.21 -3.27 -29.52
CA LEU A 58 -24.87 -2.77 -29.33
C LEU A 58 -24.19 -3.67 -28.28
N LEU A 59 -23.28 -4.50 -28.74
CA LEU A 59 -22.31 -5.11 -27.86
C LEU A 59 -21.33 -4.00 -27.46
N LEU A 60 -21.55 -3.43 -26.28
CA LEU A 60 -20.52 -2.60 -25.65
C LEU A 60 -19.27 -3.48 -25.50
N PRO A 61 -18.08 -2.97 -25.81
CA PRO A 61 -16.89 -3.74 -25.56
C PRO A 61 -16.87 -4.14 -24.08
N GLU A 62 -16.60 -5.41 -23.81
CA GLU A 62 -16.38 -5.90 -22.46
C GLU A 62 -15.33 -5.01 -21.80
N PRO A 63 -15.52 -4.58 -20.53
CA PRO A 63 -14.51 -3.81 -19.82
C PRO A 63 -13.24 -4.65 -19.69
N GLU A 64 -12.10 -4.04 -19.95
CA GLU A 64 -10.82 -4.70 -19.71
C GLU A 64 -10.60 -4.84 -18.21
N TRP A 65 -10.74 -6.05 -17.71
CA TRP A 65 -10.39 -6.37 -16.34
C TRP A 65 -8.88 -6.26 -16.11
N THR A 66 -8.51 -5.82 -14.93
CA THR A 66 -7.12 -5.77 -14.52
C THR A 66 -6.53 -7.17 -14.34
N TYR A 67 -5.32 -7.35 -14.83
CA TYR A 67 -4.49 -8.54 -14.60
C TYR A 67 -3.08 -8.12 -14.22
N PRO A 68 -2.37 -8.91 -13.40
CA PRO A 68 -0.97 -8.65 -13.12
C PRO A 68 -0.13 -8.90 -14.39
N ARG A 69 0.78 -7.97 -14.66
CA ARG A 69 1.71 -8.06 -15.80
C ARG A 69 3.13 -8.31 -15.30
N LEU A 70 4.02 -8.65 -16.21
CA LEU A 70 5.45 -8.66 -15.90
C LEU A 70 5.90 -7.27 -15.45
N SER A 71 6.85 -7.23 -14.56
CA SER A 71 7.42 -5.98 -14.06
C SER A 71 8.25 -5.30 -15.14
N CYS A 72 8.25 -3.98 -15.12
CA CYS A 72 9.15 -3.19 -15.95
C CYS A 72 10.61 -3.50 -15.60
N PRO A 73 11.53 -3.41 -16.56
CA PRO A 73 12.94 -3.63 -16.29
C PRO A 73 13.47 -2.70 -15.19
N GLY A 74 14.17 -3.29 -14.23
CA GLY A 74 14.75 -2.54 -13.13
C GLY A 74 15.53 -3.45 -12.20
N SER A 75 16.57 -2.94 -11.56
CA SER A 75 17.44 -3.68 -10.66
C SER A 75 17.54 -3.06 -9.27
N THR A 76 17.05 -1.86 -9.08
CA THR A 76 17.13 -1.15 -7.81
C THR A 76 15.95 -0.20 -7.63
N PHE A 77 15.60 0.04 -6.37
CA PHE A 77 14.60 1.03 -6.01
C PHE A 77 15.24 2.42 -5.92
N GLN A 78 14.55 3.41 -6.45
CA GLN A 78 14.94 4.80 -6.37
C GLN A 78 13.81 5.62 -5.74
N LYS A 79 14.18 6.70 -5.05
CA LYS A 79 13.21 7.64 -4.49
C LYS A 79 12.44 8.29 -5.65
N ALA A 80 11.15 8.05 -5.68
CA ALA A 80 10.28 8.57 -6.72
C ALA A 80 9.57 9.85 -6.28
N LEU A 81 9.08 9.89 -5.03
CA LEU A 81 8.27 11.00 -4.56
C LEU A 81 8.30 11.09 -3.03
N LEU A 82 8.28 12.30 -2.51
CA LEU A 82 8.03 12.60 -1.10
C LEU A 82 6.86 13.58 -1.00
N ILE A 83 5.77 13.14 -0.38
CA ILE A 83 4.61 13.96 -0.11
C ILE A 83 4.64 14.34 1.36
N SER A 84 5.08 15.57 1.64
CA SER A 84 5.24 16.06 3.01
C SER A 84 4.32 17.26 3.25
N PRO A 85 3.14 17.05 3.82
CA PRO A 85 2.21 18.14 4.12
C PRO A 85 2.77 19.15 5.12
N HIS A 86 3.74 18.76 5.95
CA HIS A 86 4.32 19.63 6.98
C HIS A 86 5.20 20.75 6.43
N ARG A 87 5.67 20.64 5.18
CA ARG A 87 6.59 21.63 4.57
C ARG A 87 5.88 22.69 3.74
N PHE A 88 4.65 22.44 3.30
CA PHE A 88 3.99 23.23 2.25
C PHE A 88 2.58 23.68 2.60
N GLY A 89 2.15 23.51 3.83
CA GLY A 89 0.78 23.77 4.19
C GLY A 89 0.56 25.17 4.74
N GLU A 90 -0.47 25.85 4.23
CA GLU A 90 -1.13 26.86 5.02
C GLU A 90 -1.72 26.20 6.26
N THR A 91 -1.69 26.88 7.39
CA THR A 91 -2.15 26.32 8.66
C THR A 91 -3.66 26.50 8.89
N LYS A 92 -4.39 27.09 7.94
CA LYS A 92 -5.80 27.45 8.09
C LYS A 92 -6.61 27.21 6.83
N GLY A 93 -7.89 26.96 7.01
CA GLY A 93 -8.86 26.84 5.93
C GLY A 93 -8.78 25.51 5.16
N ASN A 94 -9.40 25.49 3.98
CA ASN A 94 -9.51 24.27 3.13
C ASN A 94 -8.19 23.88 2.45
N SER A 95 -7.22 24.80 2.41
CA SER A 95 -5.87 24.54 1.90
C SER A 95 -4.91 23.99 2.96
N ALA A 96 -5.33 23.92 4.24
CA ALA A 96 -4.54 23.33 5.29
C ALA A 96 -4.43 21.82 5.09
N PRO A 97 -3.25 21.22 5.32
CA PRO A 97 -3.10 19.76 5.26
C PRO A 97 -4.03 19.07 6.24
N LEU A 98 -4.66 18.01 5.79
CA LEU A 98 -5.37 17.10 6.67
C LEU A 98 -4.39 16.32 7.54
N ILE A 99 -4.77 16.06 8.78
CA ILE A 99 -4.05 15.15 9.65
C ILE A 99 -4.41 13.73 9.25
N ILE A 100 -3.42 12.95 8.86
CA ILE A 100 -3.60 11.61 8.32
C ILE A 100 -2.68 10.59 8.99
N ARG A 101 -3.12 9.36 9.02
CA ARG A 101 -2.31 8.18 9.26
C ARG A 101 -2.72 7.05 8.30
N GLU A 102 -1.95 5.98 8.30
CA GLU A 102 -2.14 4.81 7.47
C GLU A 102 -2.31 5.18 5.98
N PRO A 103 -1.37 5.96 5.41
CA PRO A 103 -1.41 6.22 3.98
C PRO A 103 -1.10 4.97 3.19
N PHE A 104 -1.72 4.83 2.05
CA PHE A 104 -1.36 3.83 1.06
C PHE A 104 -1.67 4.35 -0.35
N ILE A 105 -1.15 3.65 -1.33
CA ILE A 105 -1.37 3.99 -2.73
C ILE A 105 -1.95 2.77 -3.43
N ALA A 106 -2.93 3.01 -4.29
CA ALA A 106 -3.45 2.03 -5.21
C ALA A 106 -3.56 2.66 -6.59
N CYS A 107 -3.28 1.87 -7.62
CA CYS A 107 -3.28 2.33 -8.99
C CYS A 107 -4.33 1.58 -9.82
N GLY A 108 -5.09 2.35 -10.58
CA GLY A 108 -5.89 1.86 -11.68
C GLY A 108 -5.12 1.95 -13.00
N PRO A 109 -5.75 1.61 -14.11
CA PRO A 109 -5.09 1.64 -15.41
C PRO A 109 -4.67 3.05 -15.85
N ASN A 110 -5.33 4.08 -15.35
CA ASN A 110 -5.15 5.46 -15.80
C ASN A 110 -4.69 6.44 -14.71
N GLU A 111 -4.70 6.02 -13.44
CA GLU A 111 -4.32 6.89 -12.33
C GLU A 111 -3.88 6.09 -11.11
N CYS A 112 -3.05 6.72 -10.31
CA CYS A 112 -2.76 6.27 -8.94
C CYS A 112 -3.39 7.25 -7.97
N LYS A 113 -4.03 6.72 -6.93
CA LYS A 113 -4.59 7.50 -5.84
C LYS A 113 -3.81 7.28 -4.55
N HIS A 114 -3.54 8.38 -3.87
CA HIS A 114 -2.97 8.37 -2.54
C HIS A 114 -4.11 8.38 -1.53
N PHE A 115 -4.30 7.27 -0.86
CA PHE A 115 -5.31 7.08 0.19
C PHE A 115 -4.71 7.34 1.56
N ALA A 116 -5.54 7.78 2.48
CA ALA A 116 -5.19 7.88 3.89
C ALA A 116 -6.46 7.88 4.75
N LEU A 117 -6.25 7.67 6.05
CA LEU A 117 -7.30 7.81 7.06
C LEU A 117 -7.09 9.14 7.78
N THR A 118 -7.97 10.11 7.50
CA THR A 118 -7.89 11.43 8.13
C THR A 118 -8.58 11.42 9.49
N HIS A 119 -8.11 12.28 10.38
CA HIS A 119 -8.82 12.60 11.61
C HIS A 119 -9.83 13.73 11.44
N TYR A 120 -10.06 14.18 10.22
CA TYR A 120 -10.98 15.28 9.89
C TYR A 120 -10.65 16.57 10.66
N ALA A 121 -9.40 16.83 10.91
CA ALA A 121 -8.94 17.93 11.74
C ALA A 121 -8.26 19.04 10.94
N ALA A 122 -8.74 19.32 9.75
CA ALA A 122 -8.28 20.45 8.92
C ALA A 122 -9.03 21.74 9.27
N GLN A 123 -9.40 21.92 10.51
CA GLN A 123 -10.06 23.13 10.97
C GLN A 123 -9.05 24.22 11.30
N PRO A 124 -9.45 25.48 11.47
CA PRO A 124 -8.50 26.56 11.71
C PRO A 124 -7.43 26.20 12.74
N GLY A 125 -6.17 26.16 12.29
CA GLY A 125 -5.07 25.70 13.11
C GLY A 125 -4.59 24.26 12.81
N GLY A 126 -5.36 23.43 12.14
CA GLY A 126 -4.98 22.16 11.51
C GLY A 126 -4.67 20.98 12.45
N TYR A 127 -4.21 21.19 13.63
CA TYR A 127 -3.68 20.16 14.53
C TYR A 127 -4.40 20.18 15.88
N TYR A 128 -5.00 19.06 16.25
CA TYR A 128 -5.83 18.95 17.46
C TYR A 128 -5.42 17.78 18.34
N ASN A 129 -5.72 17.90 19.62
CA ASN A 129 -5.65 16.79 20.55
C ASN A 129 -6.56 15.63 20.10
N GLY A 130 -6.14 14.42 20.37
CA GLY A 130 -6.90 13.22 20.03
C GLY A 130 -6.60 12.61 18.67
N THR A 131 -5.74 13.25 17.84
CA THR A 131 -5.33 12.67 16.55
C THR A 131 -4.34 11.51 16.72
N ARG A 132 -3.87 11.25 17.93
CA ARG A 132 -3.06 10.08 18.28
C ARG A 132 -3.89 8.82 18.46
N GLY A 133 -5.19 8.94 18.66
CA GLY A 133 -6.10 7.80 18.75
C GLY A 133 -6.35 7.16 17.41
N ASP A 134 -6.34 5.83 17.36
CA ASP A 134 -6.47 5.08 16.12
C ASP A 134 -7.90 5.03 15.61
N ARG A 135 -8.87 5.06 16.52
CA ARG A 135 -10.29 4.90 16.18
C ARG A 135 -11.15 5.97 16.84
N ASN A 136 -11.84 6.72 16.03
CA ASN A 136 -12.87 7.67 16.46
C ASN A 136 -13.86 7.93 15.32
N LYS A 137 -14.95 8.62 15.64
CA LYS A 137 -16.03 8.89 14.68
C LYS A 137 -15.68 9.90 13.60
N LEU A 138 -14.58 10.63 13.76
CA LEU A 138 -14.18 11.66 12.80
C LEU A 138 -13.26 11.12 11.70
N ARG A 139 -12.75 9.92 11.85
CA ARG A 139 -11.87 9.34 10.85
C ARG A 139 -12.61 8.99 9.56
N HIS A 140 -11.99 9.31 8.43
CA HIS A 140 -12.51 9.06 7.09
C HIS A 140 -11.43 8.51 6.19
N LEU A 141 -11.81 7.58 5.32
CA LEU A 141 -11.00 7.20 4.17
C LEU A 141 -11.11 8.30 3.13
N ILE A 142 -9.98 8.86 2.78
CA ILE A 142 -9.86 9.88 1.75
C ILE A 142 -8.88 9.44 0.67
N SER A 143 -8.98 10.04 -0.49
CA SER A 143 -7.94 9.97 -1.52
C SER A 143 -7.67 11.31 -2.13
N VAL A 144 -6.42 11.48 -2.57
CA VAL A 144 -6.00 12.57 -3.44
C VAL A 144 -5.31 11.98 -4.65
N LYS A 145 -5.25 12.75 -5.73
CA LYS A 145 -4.39 12.40 -6.85
C LYS A 145 -2.96 12.29 -6.36
N LEU A 146 -2.25 11.23 -6.76
CA LEU A 146 -0.87 11.00 -6.32
C LEU A 146 0.00 12.23 -6.65
N GLY A 147 0.75 12.69 -5.66
CA GLY A 147 1.59 13.90 -5.74
C GLY A 147 0.92 15.16 -5.20
N LYS A 148 -0.39 15.17 -5.01
CA LYS A 148 -1.09 16.26 -4.36
C LYS A 148 -1.03 16.11 -2.85
N ILE A 149 -0.97 17.24 -2.14
CA ILE A 149 -1.04 17.25 -0.68
C ILE A 149 -2.49 16.99 -0.24
N PRO A 150 -2.72 16.09 0.72
CA PRO A 150 -4.05 15.86 1.26
C PRO A 150 -4.58 17.10 2.00
N THR A 151 -5.44 17.84 1.35
CA THR A 151 -6.18 18.98 1.91
C THR A 151 -7.67 18.72 1.74
N VAL A 152 -8.52 19.52 2.37
CA VAL A 152 -9.96 19.40 2.16
C VAL A 152 -10.33 19.63 0.69
N GLU A 153 -9.74 20.64 0.07
CA GLU A 153 -10.06 20.98 -1.32
C GLU A 153 -9.53 19.97 -2.34
N ASN A 154 -8.38 19.32 -2.06
CA ASN A 154 -7.79 18.34 -2.97
C ASN A 154 -8.34 16.93 -2.77
N SER A 155 -8.96 16.66 -1.63
CA SER A 155 -9.31 15.30 -1.23
C SER A 155 -10.74 14.93 -1.59
N ILE A 156 -10.93 13.68 -1.93
CA ILE A 156 -12.25 13.05 -2.00
C ILE A 156 -12.46 12.27 -0.71
N PHE A 157 -13.56 12.56 -0.01
CA PHE A 157 -13.96 11.83 1.19
C PHE A 157 -14.87 10.67 0.77
N HIS A 158 -14.36 9.45 0.91
CA HIS A 158 -15.09 8.28 0.43
C HIS A 158 -16.11 7.77 1.45
N MET A 159 -15.70 7.62 2.70
CA MET A 159 -16.55 7.12 3.76
C MET A 159 -15.91 7.34 5.13
N ALA A 160 -16.73 7.33 6.17
CA ALA A 160 -16.25 7.23 7.54
C ALA A 160 -15.56 5.89 7.74
N ALA A 161 -14.33 5.91 8.22
CA ALA A 161 -13.53 4.71 8.44
C ALA A 161 -12.32 5.01 9.31
N TRP A 162 -11.95 4.08 10.18
CA TRP A 162 -10.69 4.09 10.91
C TRP A 162 -9.76 2.95 10.48
N SER A 163 -10.18 2.14 9.52
CA SER A 163 -9.37 1.13 8.83
C SER A 163 -9.86 1.02 7.39
N GLY A 164 -8.98 0.82 6.43
CA GLY A 164 -9.38 0.89 5.04
C GLY A 164 -8.50 0.17 4.05
N SER A 165 -9.01 0.09 2.85
CA SER A 165 -8.34 -0.43 1.65
C SER A 165 -9.02 0.14 0.40
N ALA A 166 -8.38 -0.04 -0.73
CA ALA A 166 -8.96 0.28 -2.03
C ALA A 166 -8.23 -0.45 -3.14
N CYS A 167 -8.90 -0.71 -4.23
CA CYS A 167 -8.30 -1.27 -5.43
C CYS A 167 -9.18 -0.99 -6.66
N HIS A 168 -8.59 -1.10 -7.83
CA HIS A 168 -9.26 -0.90 -9.11
C HIS A 168 -9.29 -2.23 -9.88
N ASP A 169 -10.45 -2.62 -10.37
CA ASP A 169 -10.62 -3.89 -11.08
C ASP A 169 -10.39 -3.81 -12.60
N GLY A 170 -10.04 -2.63 -13.09
CA GLY A 170 -9.91 -2.32 -14.51
C GLY A 170 -11.09 -1.52 -15.05
N LYS A 171 -12.22 -1.54 -14.36
CA LYS A 171 -13.45 -0.84 -14.72
C LYS A 171 -13.77 0.30 -13.75
N GLU A 172 -13.68 0.05 -12.46
CA GLU A 172 -14.07 0.98 -11.42
C GLU A 172 -13.29 0.75 -10.13
N TRP A 173 -13.28 1.74 -9.26
CA TRP A 173 -12.71 1.67 -7.93
C TRP A 173 -13.63 0.97 -6.95
N THR A 174 -13.03 0.09 -6.15
CA THR A 174 -13.63 -0.47 -4.94
C THR A 174 -12.99 0.20 -3.73
N TYR A 175 -13.79 0.82 -2.88
CA TYR A 175 -13.36 1.45 -1.64
C TYR A 175 -13.88 0.67 -0.45
N ILE A 176 -13.00 0.41 0.51
CA ILE A 176 -13.29 -0.38 1.69
C ILE A 176 -12.99 0.45 2.92
N GLY A 177 -13.93 0.49 3.86
CA GLY A 177 -13.70 1.15 5.13
C GLY A 177 -14.43 0.47 6.26
N VAL A 178 -13.80 0.43 7.42
CA VAL A 178 -14.37 -0.13 8.66
C VAL A 178 -14.55 1.00 9.65
N ASP A 179 -15.73 1.04 10.27
CA ASP A 179 -16.11 2.05 11.25
C ASP A 179 -17.03 1.43 12.30
N GLY A 180 -17.27 2.16 13.38
CA GLY A 180 -18.19 1.75 14.43
C GLY A 180 -17.50 1.40 15.75
N PRO A 181 -18.28 0.90 16.73
CA PRO A 181 -17.72 0.49 18.00
C PRO A 181 -16.76 -0.69 17.87
N ASP A 182 -15.77 -0.77 18.75
CA ASP A 182 -14.78 -1.84 18.74
C ASP A 182 -15.39 -3.25 18.80
N ASN A 183 -16.50 -3.38 19.49
CA ASN A 183 -17.21 -4.67 19.65
C ASN A 183 -18.32 -4.93 18.61
N ASN A 184 -18.54 -4.00 17.70
CA ASN A 184 -19.58 -4.12 16.67
C ASN A 184 -19.27 -3.27 15.47
N ALA A 185 -18.06 -3.41 14.93
CA ALA A 185 -17.63 -2.67 13.76
C ALA A 185 -18.26 -3.22 12.48
N LEU A 186 -18.43 -2.35 11.51
CA LEU A 186 -19.01 -2.66 10.21
C LEU A 186 -18.04 -2.27 9.09
N LEU A 187 -17.72 -3.24 8.26
CA LEU A 187 -17.02 -3.01 7.00
C LEU A 187 -18.04 -2.60 5.94
N LYS A 188 -17.72 -1.55 5.21
CA LYS A 188 -18.56 -1.02 4.12
C LYS A 188 -17.77 -1.08 2.82
N VAL A 189 -18.45 -1.46 1.75
CA VAL A 189 -17.92 -1.51 0.39
C VAL A 189 -18.61 -0.46 -0.45
N LYS A 190 -17.82 0.37 -1.13
CA LYS A 190 -18.29 1.26 -2.20
C LYS A 190 -17.70 0.78 -3.53
N TYR A 191 -18.54 0.72 -4.55
CA TYR A 191 -18.11 0.52 -5.92
C TYR A 191 -18.43 1.79 -6.71
N GLY A 192 -17.40 2.53 -7.12
CA GLY A 192 -17.59 3.89 -7.55
C GLY A 192 -18.18 4.76 -6.45
N GLU A 193 -19.28 5.42 -6.75
CA GLU A 193 -19.96 6.32 -5.79
C GLU A 193 -21.02 5.62 -4.94
N ALA A 194 -21.31 4.35 -5.19
CA ALA A 194 -22.41 3.63 -4.55
C ALA A 194 -21.93 2.69 -3.44
N TYR A 195 -22.59 2.72 -2.29
CA TYR A 195 -22.48 1.66 -1.29
C TYR A 195 -23.16 0.40 -1.81
N THR A 196 -22.41 -0.69 -1.88
CA THR A 196 -22.88 -1.91 -2.53
C THR A 196 -22.96 -3.12 -1.62
N ASP A 197 -22.20 -3.15 -0.53
CA ASP A 197 -22.21 -4.25 0.41
C ASP A 197 -21.67 -3.85 1.78
N THR A 198 -21.91 -4.71 2.76
CA THR A 198 -21.38 -4.59 4.13
C THR A 198 -20.95 -5.96 4.65
N TYR A 199 -20.07 -5.93 5.66
CA TYR A 199 -19.61 -7.13 6.35
C TYR A 199 -19.51 -6.85 7.85
N HIS A 200 -20.14 -7.70 8.65
CA HIS A 200 -20.20 -7.51 10.10
C HIS A 200 -19.01 -8.16 10.82
N SER A 201 -18.63 -7.58 11.95
CA SER A 201 -17.69 -8.16 12.89
C SER A 201 -18.04 -9.61 13.22
N TYR A 202 -17.03 -10.49 13.28
CA TYR A 202 -17.23 -11.91 13.57
C TYR A 202 -16.61 -12.36 14.90
N ALA A 203 -15.72 -11.55 15.47
CA ALA A 203 -15.11 -11.82 16.78
C ALA A 203 -15.37 -10.70 17.79
N ASN A 204 -16.07 -9.65 17.39
CA ASN A 204 -16.46 -8.50 18.21
C ASN A 204 -15.26 -7.79 18.89
N LYS A 205 -14.11 -7.77 18.21
CA LYS A 205 -12.88 -7.16 18.72
C LYS A 205 -12.12 -6.45 17.61
N ILE A 206 -12.67 -5.33 17.14
CA ILE A 206 -12.04 -4.45 16.17
C ILE A 206 -11.83 -5.17 14.83
N LEU A 207 -12.91 -5.34 14.08
CA LEU A 207 -12.83 -5.71 12.68
C LEU A 207 -11.98 -4.66 11.96
N ARG A 208 -10.98 -5.08 11.20
CA ARG A 208 -10.04 -4.21 10.52
C ARG A 208 -9.52 -4.84 9.24
N THR A 209 -8.85 -4.08 8.40
CA THR A 209 -8.40 -4.53 7.09
C THR A 209 -6.93 -4.16 6.83
N GLN A 210 -6.52 -4.11 5.59
CA GLN A 210 -5.12 -4.11 5.19
C GLN A 210 -4.37 -2.81 5.46
N GLU A 211 -5.00 -1.67 5.41
CA GLU A 211 -4.34 -0.36 5.37
C GLU A 211 -3.40 -0.22 4.14
N SER A 212 -3.68 -0.97 3.10
CA SER A 212 -2.97 -1.01 1.82
C SER A 212 -3.90 -1.49 0.71
N ALA A 213 -3.42 -1.47 -0.52
CA ALA A 213 -4.22 -1.84 -1.69
C ALA A 213 -4.69 -3.30 -1.63
N CYS A 214 -5.95 -3.55 -1.97
CA CYS A 214 -6.43 -4.88 -2.32
C CYS A 214 -5.97 -5.24 -3.75
N ASN A 215 -6.19 -6.47 -4.17
CA ASN A 215 -5.64 -6.99 -5.42
C ASN A 215 -6.76 -7.58 -6.28
N CYS A 216 -6.86 -7.10 -7.51
CA CYS A 216 -7.91 -7.51 -8.44
C CYS A 216 -7.32 -8.27 -9.63
N ILE A 217 -8.04 -9.29 -10.06
CA ILE A 217 -7.75 -10.07 -11.26
C ILE A 217 -9.06 -10.53 -11.89
N GLY A 218 -9.21 -10.27 -13.19
CA GLY A 218 -10.39 -10.73 -13.92
C GLY A 218 -11.72 -10.21 -13.37
N GLY A 219 -11.72 -9.04 -12.76
CA GLY A 219 -12.88 -8.42 -12.15
C GLY A 219 -13.15 -8.83 -10.68
N ASN A 220 -12.41 -9.79 -10.16
CA ASN A 220 -12.51 -10.21 -8.76
C ASN A 220 -11.42 -9.54 -7.94
N CYS A 221 -11.77 -8.93 -6.82
CA CYS A 221 -10.85 -8.30 -5.88
C CYS A 221 -10.80 -9.10 -4.58
N TYR A 222 -9.60 -9.28 -4.06
CA TYR A 222 -9.35 -10.06 -2.85
C TYR A 222 -8.85 -9.13 -1.75
N LEU A 223 -9.52 -9.16 -0.62
CA LEU A 223 -9.29 -8.29 0.52
C LEU A 223 -9.05 -9.11 1.79
N MET A 224 -7.95 -8.84 2.49
CA MET A 224 -7.75 -9.40 3.83
C MET A 224 -8.54 -8.58 4.85
N ILE A 225 -9.23 -9.28 5.73
CA ILE A 225 -9.83 -8.72 6.93
C ILE A 225 -9.39 -9.52 8.15
N THR A 226 -9.40 -8.90 9.31
CA THR A 226 -9.15 -9.59 10.58
C THR A 226 -10.04 -9.02 11.68
N ASP A 227 -10.34 -9.84 12.66
CA ASP A 227 -11.12 -9.46 13.82
C ASP A 227 -10.65 -10.31 15.00
N GLY A 228 -10.31 -9.66 16.07
CA GLY A 228 -9.78 -10.34 17.25
C GLY A 228 -8.87 -9.44 18.08
N SER A 229 -8.40 -9.98 19.19
CA SER A 229 -7.58 -9.24 20.15
C SER A 229 -6.20 -8.91 19.58
N ALA A 230 -5.77 -7.67 19.71
CA ALA A 230 -4.40 -7.28 19.41
C ALA A 230 -3.37 -7.96 20.33
N SER A 231 -3.78 -8.39 21.51
CA SER A 231 -2.94 -9.08 22.49
C SER A 231 -3.24 -10.58 22.62
N GLY A 232 -3.92 -11.16 21.67
CA GLY A 232 -4.32 -12.57 21.67
C GLY A 232 -4.61 -13.07 20.26
N VAL A 233 -5.65 -13.89 20.15
CA VAL A 233 -6.04 -14.48 18.86
C VAL A 233 -6.74 -13.44 17.98
N SER A 234 -6.34 -13.38 16.73
CA SER A 234 -6.89 -12.50 15.71
C SER A 234 -6.83 -13.19 14.34
N GLU A 235 -7.85 -13.96 14.04
CA GLU A 235 -7.91 -14.77 12.81
C GLU A 235 -8.33 -13.91 11.62
N CYS A 236 -7.59 -14.02 10.52
CA CYS A 236 -7.94 -13.33 9.29
C CYS A 236 -8.83 -14.16 8.38
N ARG A 237 -9.54 -13.46 7.50
CA ARG A 237 -10.30 -14.01 6.38
C ARG A 237 -9.97 -13.20 5.13
N PHE A 238 -10.22 -13.78 3.98
CA PHE A 238 -10.19 -13.04 2.73
C PHE A 238 -11.59 -12.94 2.16
N LEU A 239 -11.94 -11.75 1.70
CA LEU A 239 -13.20 -11.51 0.99
C LEU A 239 -12.92 -11.43 -0.50
N LYS A 240 -13.63 -12.22 -1.29
CA LYS A 240 -13.67 -12.09 -2.74
C LYS A 240 -14.82 -11.16 -3.10
N ILE A 241 -14.49 -10.07 -3.75
CA ILE A 241 -15.41 -8.98 -4.08
C ILE A 241 -15.47 -8.83 -5.59
N ARG A 242 -16.67 -8.80 -6.14
CA ARG A 242 -16.89 -8.55 -7.55
C ARG A 242 -17.90 -7.43 -7.74
N GLU A 243 -17.49 -6.39 -8.47
CA GLU A 243 -18.31 -5.20 -8.71
C GLU A 243 -18.98 -4.68 -7.43
N GLY A 244 -18.17 -4.58 -6.37
CA GLY A 244 -18.59 -4.06 -5.07
C GLY A 244 -19.38 -5.03 -4.19
N ARG A 245 -19.58 -6.27 -4.61
CA ARG A 245 -20.32 -7.28 -3.83
C ARG A 245 -19.40 -8.37 -3.34
N ILE A 246 -19.54 -8.72 -2.06
CA ILE A 246 -18.83 -9.83 -1.45
C ILE A 246 -19.48 -11.12 -1.92
N ILE A 247 -18.78 -11.86 -2.77
CA ILE A 247 -19.30 -13.08 -3.39
C ILE A 247 -18.80 -14.36 -2.72
N LYS A 248 -17.73 -14.26 -1.92
CA LYS A 248 -17.16 -15.40 -1.22
C LYS A 248 -16.31 -14.96 -0.03
N GLU A 249 -16.37 -15.75 1.05
CA GLU A 249 -15.42 -15.70 2.15
C GLU A 249 -14.41 -16.85 1.98
N ILE A 250 -13.14 -16.55 2.20
CA ILE A 250 -12.04 -17.51 2.14
C ILE A 250 -11.43 -17.60 3.53
N PHE A 251 -11.44 -18.80 4.10
CA PHE A 251 -10.91 -19.07 5.44
C PHE A 251 -9.52 -19.70 5.28
N PRO A 252 -8.43 -19.00 5.61
CA PRO A 252 -7.10 -19.58 5.53
C PRO A 252 -6.94 -20.77 6.47
N THR A 253 -6.11 -21.73 6.04
CA THR A 253 -5.63 -22.82 6.87
C THR A 253 -4.22 -22.53 7.39
N GLY A 254 -3.71 -23.37 8.26
CA GLY A 254 -2.35 -23.25 8.80
C GLY A 254 -2.28 -22.42 10.07
N ARG A 255 -1.31 -21.51 10.14
CA ARG A 255 -1.09 -20.68 11.32
C ARG A 255 -2.00 -19.45 11.31
N VAL A 256 -3.22 -19.64 11.77
CA VAL A 256 -4.27 -18.60 11.74
C VAL A 256 -4.43 -17.82 13.06
N LYS A 257 -3.63 -18.11 14.06
CA LYS A 257 -3.85 -17.57 15.42
C LYS A 257 -3.69 -16.07 15.55
N HIS A 258 -2.85 -15.44 14.72
CA HIS A 258 -2.78 -13.97 14.66
C HIS A 258 -2.21 -13.54 13.32
N THR A 259 -3.00 -12.83 12.54
CA THR A 259 -2.61 -12.29 11.24
C THR A 259 -3.43 -11.03 10.98
N GLU A 260 -2.75 -9.89 10.83
CA GLU A 260 -3.38 -8.62 10.60
C GLU A 260 -2.55 -7.74 9.64
N GLU A 261 -3.15 -6.68 9.18
CA GLU A 261 -2.51 -5.64 8.35
C GLU A 261 -1.65 -6.22 7.22
N CYS A 262 -2.17 -7.21 6.50
CA CYS A 262 -1.45 -7.84 5.41
C CYS A 262 -1.15 -6.86 4.27
N THR A 263 0.07 -6.92 3.77
CA THR A 263 0.49 -6.24 2.56
C THR A 263 0.60 -7.27 1.46
N CYS A 264 -0.24 -7.17 0.44
CA CYS A 264 -0.45 -8.22 -0.55
C CYS A 264 -0.06 -7.79 -1.96
N GLY A 265 0.26 -8.77 -2.79
CA GLY A 265 0.55 -8.57 -4.20
C GLY A 265 0.49 -9.90 -4.97
N PHE A 266 0.48 -9.82 -6.29
CA PHE A 266 0.48 -10.99 -7.15
C PHE A 266 1.89 -11.54 -7.34
N ALA A 267 2.11 -12.78 -6.95
CA ALA A 267 3.30 -13.53 -7.35
C ALA A 267 3.19 -14.01 -8.80
N SER A 268 1.98 -14.31 -9.23
CA SER A 268 1.63 -14.73 -10.59
C SER A 268 0.14 -14.46 -10.85
N ASN A 269 -0.35 -14.83 -12.04
CA ASN A 269 -1.78 -14.78 -12.35
C ASN A 269 -2.63 -15.75 -11.50
N LYS A 270 -2.01 -16.64 -10.76
CA LYS A 270 -2.68 -17.69 -9.97
C LYS A 270 -2.60 -17.45 -8.47
N THR A 271 -1.64 -16.66 -8.00
CA THR A 271 -1.31 -16.58 -6.59
C THR A 271 -1.12 -15.15 -6.12
N ILE A 272 -1.87 -14.78 -5.09
CA ILE A 272 -1.64 -13.61 -4.26
C ILE A 272 -0.82 -14.05 -3.06
N GLU A 273 0.22 -13.30 -2.75
CA GLU A 273 1.02 -13.48 -1.55
C GLU A 273 0.92 -12.26 -0.66
N CYS A 274 0.92 -12.48 0.65
CA CYS A 274 0.86 -11.40 1.64
C CYS A 274 1.92 -11.60 2.71
N ALA A 275 2.63 -10.53 3.04
CA ALA A 275 3.44 -10.45 4.24
C ALA A 275 2.66 -9.66 5.29
N CYS A 276 2.41 -10.26 6.45
CA CYS A 276 1.45 -9.76 7.42
C CYS A 276 2.12 -9.43 8.76
N ARG A 277 1.31 -8.96 9.70
CA ARG A 277 1.72 -8.61 11.06
C ARG A 277 1.14 -9.62 12.05
N ASP A 278 1.99 -10.09 12.94
CA ASP A 278 1.58 -10.75 14.17
C ASP A 278 1.91 -9.80 15.34
N ASN A 279 0.88 -9.28 15.98
CA ASN A 279 1.07 -8.32 17.05
C ASN A 279 1.37 -8.98 18.41
N ARG A 280 1.25 -10.30 18.51
CA ARG A 280 1.28 -10.98 19.81
C ARG A 280 2.37 -12.02 19.96
N TYR A 281 2.58 -12.88 18.99
CA TYR A 281 3.33 -14.13 19.21
C TYR A 281 4.74 -14.14 18.65
N THR A 282 5.00 -13.46 17.53
CA THR A 282 6.27 -13.60 16.83
C THR A 282 6.71 -12.33 16.12
N ALA A 283 8.03 -12.17 15.94
CA ALA A 283 8.62 -11.15 15.08
C ALA A 283 8.78 -11.61 13.62
N LYS A 284 8.53 -12.88 13.34
CA LYS A 284 8.43 -13.39 11.99
C LYS A 284 7.10 -12.97 11.39
N ARG A 285 7.10 -12.60 10.12
CA ARG A 285 5.85 -12.25 9.49
C ARG A 285 5.06 -13.49 9.10
N PRO A 286 3.78 -13.56 9.46
CA PRO A 286 2.88 -14.51 8.80
C PRO A 286 2.87 -14.22 7.30
N PHE A 287 2.97 -15.27 6.51
CA PHE A 287 3.02 -15.18 5.06
C PHE A 287 1.90 -16.01 4.46
N VAL A 288 1.03 -15.35 3.71
CA VAL A 288 -0.16 -15.96 3.11
C VAL A 288 0.11 -16.26 1.65
N LYS A 289 -0.28 -17.46 1.22
CA LYS A 289 -0.46 -17.78 -0.20
C LYS A 289 -1.92 -18.06 -0.47
N LEU A 290 -2.53 -17.26 -1.33
CA LEU A 290 -3.91 -17.39 -1.76
C LEU A 290 -3.92 -17.75 -3.22
N ASN A 291 -4.55 -18.88 -3.54
CA ASN A 291 -4.75 -19.35 -4.90
C ASN A 291 -6.07 -18.77 -5.43
N VAL A 292 -6.00 -17.92 -6.46
CA VAL A 292 -7.18 -17.25 -7.02
C VAL A 292 -8.00 -18.15 -7.95
N GLU A 293 -7.47 -19.29 -8.37
CA GLU A 293 -8.21 -20.26 -9.18
C GLU A 293 -9.11 -21.14 -8.31
N THR A 294 -8.61 -21.55 -7.14
CA THR A 294 -9.33 -22.43 -6.21
C THR A 294 -9.98 -21.70 -5.06
N ASP A 295 -9.68 -20.41 -4.89
CA ASP A 295 -10.12 -19.60 -3.74
C ASP A 295 -9.75 -20.24 -2.40
N THR A 296 -8.51 -20.70 -2.28
CA THR A 296 -7.96 -21.28 -1.06
C THR A 296 -6.74 -20.49 -0.59
N ALA A 297 -6.55 -20.42 0.71
CA ALA A 297 -5.43 -19.72 1.32
C ALA A 297 -4.80 -20.54 2.44
N GLU A 298 -3.48 -20.42 2.60
CA GLU A 298 -2.74 -21.01 3.69
C GLU A 298 -1.78 -19.98 4.27
N ILE A 299 -1.59 -20.02 5.58
CA ILE A 299 -0.69 -19.14 6.31
C ILE A 299 0.38 -19.98 6.99
N ARG A 300 1.64 -19.63 6.77
CA ARG A 300 2.79 -20.08 7.53
C ARG A 300 3.70 -18.91 7.80
N LEU A 301 4.60 -19.05 8.76
CA LEU A 301 5.59 -18.00 9.03
C LEU A 301 6.63 -17.93 7.92
N MET A 302 7.12 -16.74 7.64
CA MET A 302 8.34 -16.57 6.87
C MET A 302 9.50 -17.24 7.61
N CYS A 303 10.23 -18.09 6.90
CA CYS A 303 11.32 -18.86 7.48
C CYS A 303 12.65 -18.11 7.57
N THR A 304 12.79 -17.00 6.84
CA THR A 304 14.05 -16.24 6.79
C THR A 304 14.55 -15.84 8.18
N ASP A 305 15.86 -15.87 8.33
CA ASP A 305 16.54 -15.38 9.54
C ASP A 305 16.54 -13.84 9.66
N THR A 306 16.14 -13.15 8.62
CA THR A 306 15.93 -11.69 8.65
C THR A 306 14.50 -11.38 9.12
N TYR A 307 14.35 -11.02 10.38
CA TYR A 307 13.04 -10.69 10.94
C TYR A 307 12.59 -9.30 10.51
N LEU A 308 11.38 -9.20 10.01
CA LEU A 308 10.88 -7.99 9.35
C LEU A 308 9.98 -7.12 10.23
N ASP A 309 9.59 -7.63 11.38
CA ASP A 309 8.69 -6.90 12.28
C ASP A 309 9.44 -5.97 13.23
N THR A 310 8.71 -5.09 13.88
CA THR A 310 9.23 -4.18 14.91
C THR A 310 8.20 -4.11 16.04
N PRO A 311 8.53 -4.45 17.28
CA PRO A 311 9.86 -4.87 17.74
C PRO A 311 10.28 -6.27 17.25
N ARG A 312 11.57 -6.53 17.25
CA ARG A 312 12.14 -7.82 16.88
C ARG A 312 13.42 -8.09 17.66
N PRO A 313 13.79 -9.39 17.86
CA PRO A 313 15.10 -9.75 18.38
C PRO A 313 16.18 -9.63 17.29
N ASN A 314 17.42 -9.92 17.62
CA ASN A 314 18.50 -9.99 16.66
C ASN A 314 18.20 -11.04 15.58
N ASP A 315 18.62 -10.76 14.34
CA ASP A 315 18.47 -11.70 13.25
C ASP A 315 19.11 -13.05 13.58
N GLY A 316 18.45 -14.13 13.19
CA GLY A 316 18.92 -15.49 13.40
C GLY A 316 18.82 -15.99 14.84
N SER A 317 18.29 -15.22 15.78
CA SER A 317 18.26 -15.60 17.20
C SER A 317 17.11 -16.53 17.60
N ILE A 318 16.09 -16.66 16.79
CA ILE A 318 14.98 -17.57 17.05
C ILE A 318 15.39 -18.97 16.56
N THR A 319 15.48 -19.91 17.49
CA THR A 319 15.85 -21.30 17.21
C THR A 319 14.62 -22.15 16.92
N GLY A 320 14.85 -23.29 16.27
CA GLY A 320 13.80 -24.26 15.95
C GLY A 320 13.35 -24.20 14.48
N PRO A 321 12.28 -24.93 14.14
CA PRO A 321 11.77 -24.96 12.76
C PRO A 321 11.17 -23.62 12.34
N CYS A 322 10.88 -23.49 11.04
CA CYS A 322 10.32 -22.25 10.47
C CYS A 322 9.08 -21.74 11.21
N GLU A 323 8.23 -22.66 11.70
CA GLU A 323 7.00 -22.31 12.43
C GLU A 323 7.22 -21.96 13.92
N SER A 324 8.47 -21.92 14.39
CA SER A 324 8.77 -21.48 15.76
C SER A 324 8.54 -19.99 15.90
N ASP A 325 7.71 -19.60 16.84
CA ASP A 325 7.37 -18.19 17.08
C ASP A 325 8.53 -17.37 17.66
N GLY A 326 9.29 -17.96 18.57
CA GLY A 326 10.13 -17.17 19.45
C GLY A 326 9.26 -16.27 20.32
N ASP A 327 9.89 -15.45 21.15
CA ASP A 327 9.17 -14.47 21.96
C ASP A 327 9.68 -13.06 21.65
N LYS A 328 8.78 -12.19 21.21
CA LYS A 328 9.07 -10.77 21.05
C LYS A 328 8.30 -9.86 22.02
N GLY A 329 7.38 -10.46 22.79
CA GLY A 329 6.40 -9.70 23.52
C GLY A 329 5.27 -9.16 22.63
N SER A 330 4.54 -8.16 23.11
CA SER A 330 3.44 -7.53 22.38
C SER A 330 3.94 -6.37 21.52
N GLY A 331 3.36 -6.21 20.34
CA GLY A 331 3.66 -5.14 19.41
C GLY A 331 3.97 -5.65 18.01
N GLY A 332 3.97 -4.75 17.07
CA GLY A 332 4.22 -5.06 15.67
C GLY A 332 4.10 -3.83 14.80
N ILE A 333 4.32 -4.01 13.50
CA ILE A 333 4.20 -2.97 12.49
C ILE A 333 3.75 -3.57 11.15
N LYS A 334 2.93 -2.82 10.42
CA LYS A 334 2.67 -3.16 9.02
C LYS A 334 3.92 -2.97 8.20
N GLY A 335 4.36 -4.01 7.47
CA GLY A 335 5.55 -3.99 6.62
C GLY A 335 5.23 -3.85 5.14
N GLY A 336 6.15 -3.26 4.40
CA GLY A 336 6.08 -3.18 2.95
C GLY A 336 6.47 -4.50 2.28
N PHE A 337 5.77 -4.79 1.20
CA PHE A 337 5.99 -5.99 0.41
C PHE A 337 5.50 -5.77 -1.02
N VAL A 338 6.33 -6.08 -2.00
CA VAL A 338 5.96 -5.97 -3.41
C VAL A 338 6.72 -6.99 -4.25
N HIS A 339 6.09 -7.44 -5.30
CA HIS A 339 6.65 -8.43 -6.23
C HIS A 339 7.30 -7.77 -7.45
N GLN A 340 8.39 -8.36 -7.86
CA GLN A 340 9.00 -8.13 -9.16
C GLN A 340 8.82 -9.41 -9.98
N ARG A 341 7.86 -9.39 -10.90
CA ARG A 341 7.55 -10.54 -11.76
C ARG A 341 8.38 -10.49 -13.03
N MET A 342 9.25 -11.46 -13.21
CA MET A 342 10.08 -11.65 -14.40
C MET A 342 9.73 -12.97 -15.08
N LYS A 343 10.14 -13.14 -16.34
CA LYS A 343 9.77 -14.33 -17.14
C LYS A 343 10.13 -15.65 -16.45
N SER A 344 11.32 -15.76 -15.86
CA SER A 344 11.85 -17.02 -15.33
C SER A 344 12.20 -16.95 -13.84
N LYS A 345 11.97 -15.82 -13.19
CA LYS A 345 12.21 -15.69 -11.75
C LYS A 345 11.30 -14.62 -11.14
N ILE A 346 11.19 -14.64 -9.83
CA ILE A 346 10.45 -13.67 -9.05
C ILE A 346 11.35 -13.01 -8.02
N GLY A 347 11.26 -11.69 -7.92
CA GLY A 347 11.85 -10.93 -6.82
C GLY A 347 10.76 -10.57 -5.82
N ARG A 348 11.06 -10.79 -4.54
CA ARG A 348 10.21 -10.32 -3.45
C ARG A 348 10.94 -9.28 -2.66
N TRP A 349 10.40 -8.09 -2.64
CA TRP A 349 11.00 -6.91 -2.01
C TRP A 349 10.24 -6.60 -0.74
N TYR A 350 11.00 -6.38 0.34
CA TYR A 350 10.47 -6.15 1.69
C TYR A 350 11.09 -4.90 2.27
N SER A 351 10.36 -4.26 3.17
CA SER A 351 10.90 -3.17 3.98
C SER A 351 10.78 -3.51 5.46
N ARG A 352 11.76 -3.05 6.24
CA ARG A 352 11.69 -3.10 7.71
C ARG A 352 12.30 -1.85 8.32
N THR A 353 11.88 -1.48 9.51
CA THR A 353 12.50 -0.38 10.24
C THR A 353 13.97 -0.69 10.51
N MET A 354 14.82 0.33 10.50
CA MET A 354 16.23 0.17 10.81
C MET A 354 16.46 -0.10 12.30
N SER A 355 15.62 0.45 13.16
CA SER A 355 15.61 0.12 14.58
C SER A 355 14.88 -1.18 14.85
N LYS A 356 15.40 -2.00 15.76
CA LYS A 356 14.75 -3.23 16.23
C LYS A 356 13.61 -2.98 17.20
N THR A 357 13.58 -1.84 17.84
CA THR A 357 12.65 -1.54 18.95
C THR A 357 11.76 -0.35 18.68
N GLU A 358 12.15 0.54 17.80
CA GLU A 358 11.44 1.79 17.52
C GLU A 358 11.06 1.88 16.05
N ARG A 359 10.04 2.66 15.76
CA ARG A 359 9.61 2.96 14.39
C ARG A 359 10.45 4.07 13.80
N MET A 360 11.73 3.77 13.56
CA MET A 360 12.75 4.70 13.06
C MET A 360 13.50 4.10 11.87
N GLY A 361 13.62 4.90 10.82
CA GLY A 361 14.27 4.50 9.59
C GLY A 361 13.50 3.43 8.81
N MET A 362 13.95 3.13 7.61
CA MET A 362 13.40 2.04 6.80
C MET A 362 14.47 1.53 5.85
N GLY A 363 14.75 0.23 5.93
CA GLY A 363 15.66 -0.48 5.04
C GLY A 363 14.91 -1.32 4.03
N LEU A 364 15.52 -1.56 2.88
CA LEU A 364 15.01 -2.37 1.79
C LEU A 364 15.75 -3.70 1.71
N TYR A 365 15.01 -4.77 1.55
CA TYR A 365 15.52 -6.15 1.49
C TYR A 365 14.91 -6.89 0.32
N VAL A 366 15.64 -7.82 -0.25
CA VAL A 366 15.18 -8.61 -1.41
C VAL A 366 15.61 -10.06 -1.33
N LYS A 367 14.77 -10.92 -1.84
CA LYS A 367 15.09 -12.30 -2.17
C LYS A 367 14.55 -12.62 -3.56
N TYR A 368 15.43 -13.16 -4.41
CA TYR A 368 15.02 -13.69 -5.71
C TYR A 368 14.75 -15.18 -5.59
N ASP A 369 13.61 -15.62 -6.12
CA ASP A 369 13.13 -16.99 -6.03
C ASP A 369 13.04 -17.51 -4.59
N GLY A 370 13.14 -18.81 -4.39
CA GLY A 370 12.94 -19.41 -3.08
C GLY A 370 11.48 -19.46 -2.65
N ASP A 371 11.23 -20.20 -1.59
CA ASP A 371 9.91 -20.26 -0.96
C ASP A 371 9.97 -19.54 0.39
N PRO A 372 9.25 -18.44 0.59
CA PRO A 372 9.27 -17.73 1.86
C PRO A 372 8.91 -18.59 3.07
N TRP A 373 8.16 -19.66 2.88
CA TRP A 373 7.80 -20.58 3.95
C TRP A 373 8.92 -21.53 4.38
N ALA A 374 9.89 -21.76 3.49
CA ALA A 374 10.92 -22.81 3.70
C ALA A 374 12.35 -22.28 3.66
N ASP A 375 12.59 -21.16 3.00
CA ASP A 375 13.93 -20.61 2.84
C ASP A 375 14.34 -19.84 4.10
N SER A 376 15.29 -20.41 4.85
CA SER A 376 15.80 -19.79 6.08
C SER A 376 16.90 -18.77 5.85
N ASP A 377 17.44 -18.67 4.65
CA ASP A 377 18.52 -17.73 4.34
C ASP A 377 18.12 -16.29 4.66
N ALA A 378 19.10 -15.49 5.06
CA ALA A 378 18.91 -14.06 5.26
C ALA A 378 18.53 -13.39 3.95
N LEU A 379 17.66 -12.39 4.05
CA LEU A 379 17.34 -11.53 2.92
C LEU A 379 18.54 -10.64 2.60
N ALA A 380 18.73 -10.34 1.31
CA ALA A 380 19.77 -9.41 0.89
C ALA A 380 19.36 -7.97 1.22
N PHE A 381 20.24 -7.26 1.92
CA PHE A 381 20.06 -5.83 2.16
C PHE A 381 20.33 -5.05 0.89
N SER A 382 19.38 -4.21 0.48
CA SER A 382 19.46 -3.44 -0.77
C SER A 382 19.70 -1.94 -0.56
N GLY A 383 19.62 -1.43 0.65
CA GLY A 383 19.89 -0.05 0.97
C GLY A 383 18.93 0.55 1.98
N VAL A 384 19.22 1.76 2.40
CA VAL A 384 18.40 2.54 3.32
C VAL A 384 17.48 3.46 2.52
N MET A 385 16.18 3.36 2.76
CA MET A 385 15.20 4.26 2.17
C MET A 385 14.97 5.49 3.05
N VAL A 386 14.78 5.27 4.34
CA VAL A 386 14.62 6.34 5.33
C VAL A 386 15.71 6.21 6.37
N SER A 387 16.40 7.32 6.64
CA SER A 387 17.47 7.39 7.65
C SER A 387 16.95 6.99 9.03
N MET A 388 17.82 6.37 9.83
CA MET A 388 17.56 6.02 11.22
C MET A 388 17.25 7.22 12.11
N LYS A 389 17.57 8.42 11.66
CA LYS A 389 17.27 9.68 12.36
C LYS A 389 15.85 10.19 12.10
N GLU A 390 15.13 9.57 11.16
CA GLU A 390 13.79 9.97 10.78
C GLU A 390 12.78 8.86 11.06
N PRO A 391 11.50 9.21 11.29
CA PRO A 391 10.49 8.21 11.55
C PRO A 391 10.23 7.34 10.31
N GLY A 392 10.10 6.04 10.56
CA GLY A 392 9.63 5.07 9.56
C GLY A 392 8.62 4.17 10.25
N TRP A 393 7.34 4.31 9.89
CA TRP A 393 6.23 3.60 10.52
C TRP A 393 5.70 2.51 9.59
N TYR A 394 4.44 2.58 9.22
CA TYR A 394 3.85 1.63 8.28
C TYR A 394 4.49 1.74 6.90
N SER A 395 4.61 0.64 6.25
CA SER A 395 5.01 0.60 4.86
C SER A 395 4.07 -0.32 4.08
N PHE A 396 3.98 -0.09 2.80
CA PHE A 396 3.04 -0.76 1.91
C PHE A 396 3.67 -0.98 0.55
N GLY A 397 3.05 -1.84 -0.25
CA GLY A 397 3.43 -2.08 -1.63
C GLY A 397 2.33 -1.63 -2.57
N PHE A 398 2.71 -1.27 -3.78
CA PHE A 398 1.80 -1.01 -4.89
C PHE A 398 2.53 -1.13 -6.21
N GLU A 399 1.80 -1.20 -7.30
CA GLU A 399 2.37 -1.27 -8.63
C GLU A 399 1.74 -0.20 -9.52
N ILE A 400 2.59 0.57 -10.18
CA ILE A 400 2.15 1.56 -11.16
C ILE A 400 1.94 0.84 -12.49
N LYS A 401 0.80 1.07 -13.12
CA LYS A 401 0.49 0.53 -14.44
C LYS A 401 1.13 1.41 -15.52
N ASP A 402 2.29 1.01 -16.00
CA ASP A 402 2.90 1.63 -17.18
C ASP A 402 2.34 0.98 -18.47
N LYS A 403 2.72 1.48 -19.65
CA LYS A 403 2.14 1.08 -20.94
C LYS A 403 2.08 -0.44 -21.15
N LYS A 404 3.17 -1.17 -20.85
CA LYS A 404 3.28 -2.61 -21.11
C LYS A 404 3.71 -3.45 -19.93
N CYS A 405 4.03 -2.81 -18.81
CA CYS A 405 4.60 -3.48 -17.64
C CYS A 405 4.16 -2.79 -16.37
N ASP A 406 4.32 -3.47 -15.25
CA ASP A 406 4.00 -2.94 -13.93
C ASP A 406 5.27 -2.52 -13.20
N VAL A 407 5.26 -1.34 -12.58
CA VAL A 407 6.39 -0.84 -11.80
C VAL A 407 6.16 -1.14 -10.33
N PRO A 408 6.96 -2.03 -9.70
CA PRO A 408 6.85 -2.29 -8.28
C PRO A 408 7.32 -1.07 -7.46
N CYS A 409 6.52 -0.71 -6.46
CA CYS A 409 6.83 0.40 -5.56
C CYS A 409 6.57 0.02 -4.11
N ILE A 410 7.34 0.64 -3.21
CA ILE A 410 7.13 0.61 -1.76
C ILE A 410 6.94 2.03 -1.28
N GLY A 411 5.90 2.23 -0.47
CA GLY A 411 5.64 3.49 0.21
C GLY A 411 5.85 3.36 1.71
N ILE A 412 6.25 4.45 2.32
CA ILE A 412 6.61 4.52 3.75
C ILE A 412 5.83 5.65 4.39
N GLU A 413 5.17 5.33 5.48
CA GLU A 413 4.54 6.30 6.36
C GLU A 413 5.58 6.89 7.29
N MET A 414 5.85 8.17 7.15
CA MET A 414 6.75 8.92 8.03
C MET A 414 5.91 9.75 9.00
N VAL A 415 5.62 9.18 10.15
CA VAL A 415 4.76 9.85 11.15
C VAL A 415 5.53 10.91 11.88
N HIS A 416 5.04 12.14 11.79
CA HIS A 416 5.55 13.28 12.52
C HIS A 416 4.68 13.54 13.74
N ASP A 417 5.35 13.82 14.85
CA ASP A 417 4.75 14.08 16.14
C ASP A 417 4.85 15.57 16.45
N GLY A 418 3.73 16.21 16.76
CA GLY A 418 3.67 17.63 17.12
C GLY A 418 4.09 17.94 18.56
N GLY A 419 4.74 16.99 19.21
CA GLY A 419 5.12 17.08 20.60
C GLY A 419 4.20 16.25 21.50
N LYS A 420 4.45 16.31 22.79
CA LYS A 420 3.73 15.50 23.77
C LYS A 420 2.22 15.75 23.65
N GLU A 421 1.46 14.72 23.28
CA GLU A 421 0.00 14.65 23.36
C GLU A 421 -0.79 15.50 22.37
N THR A 422 -0.15 16.17 21.41
CA THR A 422 -0.90 17.09 20.55
C THR A 422 -1.45 16.43 19.28
N TRP A 423 -0.59 15.91 18.42
CA TRP A 423 -1.04 15.34 17.16
C TRP A 423 -0.04 14.37 16.54
N HIS A 424 -0.54 13.44 15.76
CA HIS A 424 0.22 12.68 14.78
C HIS A 424 -0.25 13.03 13.37
N SER A 425 0.67 13.14 12.43
CA SER A 425 0.36 13.16 11.01
C SER A 425 1.52 12.56 10.23
N ALA A 426 1.30 12.24 8.97
CA ALA A 426 2.27 11.51 8.18
C ALA A 426 2.64 12.20 6.89
N ALA A 427 3.94 12.19 6.57
CA ALA A 427 4.44 12.30 5.21
C ALA A 427 4.48 10.90 4.60
N THR A 428 4.46 10.84 3.26
CA THR A 428 4.56 9.59 2.51
C THR A 428 5.77 9.63 1.58
N ALA A 429 6.71 8.72 1.80
CA ALA A 429 7.88 8.55 0.93
C ALA A 429 7.63 7.35 0.01
N ILE A 430 7.93 7.51 -1.27
CA ILE A 430 7.68 6.50 -2.30
C ILE A 430 8.97 6.16 -3.00
N TYR A 431 9.25 4.86 -3.11
CA TYR A 431 10.40 4.29 -3.79
C TYR A 431 9.92 3.26 -4.80
N CYS A 432 10.42 3.33 -6.03
CA CYS A 432 10.01 2.44 -7.11
C CYS A 432 11.21 1.78 -7.77
N LEU A 433 11.01 0.55 -8.24
CA LEU A 433 12.01 -0.22 -8.94
C LEU A 433 12.23 0.37 -10.33
N MET A 434 13.43 0.83 -10.60
CA MET A 434 13.80 1.50 -11.84
C MET A 434 15.23 1.12 -12.24
N GLY A 435 15.55 1.21 -13.50
CA GLY A 435 16.85 1.18 -14.13
C GLY A 435 17.97 0.38 -13.46
N SER A 436 19.19 0.59 -13.90
CA SER A 436 20.40 0.09 -13.27
C SER A 436 21.03 1.19 -12.41
N GLY A 437 21.32 0.89 -11.14
CA GLY A 437 21.95 1.83 -10.23
C GLY A 437 21.78 1.37 -8.78
N GLN A 438 22.54 1.94 -7.89
CA GLN A 438 22.34 1.73 -6.47
C GLN A 438 21.21 2.62 -5.99
N LEU A 439 20.52 2.16 -4.94
CA LEU A 439 19.61 3.01 -4.21
C LEU A 439 20.33 4.30 -3.84
N LEU A 440 19.81 5.42 -4.27
CA LEU A 440 20.38 6.70 -3.87
C LEU A 440 20.22 6.81 -2.36
N TRP A 441 21.32 6.79 -1.65
CA TRP A 441 21.34 7.11 -0.23
C TRP A 441 20.65 8.44 -0.04
N ASP A 442 19.75 8.50 0.89
CA ASP A 442 19.12 9.76 1.21
C ASP A 442 20.22 10.74 1.63
N THR A 443 20.43 11.75 0.82
CA THR A 443 21.42 12.79 1.09
C THR A 443 21.07 13.64 2.32
N VAL A 444 19.98 13.34 2.99
CA VAL A 444 19.62 13.92 4.30
C VAL A 444 20.37 13.24 5.45
N THR A 445 21.31 12.37 5.17
CA THR A 445 22.30 11.97 6.18
C THR A 445 23.33 13.09 6.33
N GLY A 446 22.90 14.14 6.93
CA GLY A 446 23.83 15.11 7.47
C GLY A 446 24.36 14.65 8.79
#